data_c1ea82f637db0c3ae6ba6cdd21d2c4b3
#
_entry.id   c1ea82f637db0c3ae6ba6cdd21d2c4b3
#
_cell.length_a   1.000
_cell.length_b   1.000
_cell.length_c   1.000
_cell.angle_alpha   90.00
_cell.angle_beta   90.00
_cell.angle_gamma   90.00
#
_symmetry.space_group_name_H-M   'P 1'
#
loop_
_entity.id
_entity.type
_entity.pdbx_description
1 polymer ?
#
loop_
_entity_poly.entity_id
_entity_poly.type
_entity_poly.pdbx_seq_one_letter_code
_entity_poly.pdbx_strand_id
1 'polypeptide(L)'
;MHDIGYSIDEDSHNKYSQKLILKEGLSDFSEKETEIISCICRYHRGDLPDKKEDKLYKDFDKDEKRTVKRLGGILRIADGLEDDEIGEIKDIKIDYNEEDYITEISIYTKEEITPDIKTIIRKKNLFEYGFRTQVVLKFRKLK
;
A
#
# COMPACT_ATOMS: atom_id res chain seq x y z
N MET A 1 -5.46 -10.20 -5.57
CA MET A 1 -4.42 -10.96 -4.82
C MET A 1 -4.23 -10.46 -3.38
N HIS A 2 -4.10 -9.15 -3.16
CA HIS A 2 -3.94 -8.59 -1.81
C HIS A 2 -5.13 -8.87 -0.86
N ASP A 3 -6.31 -9.08 -1.39
CA ASP A 3 -7.55 -9.39 -0.66
C ASP A 3 -7.96 -10.86 -0.67
N ILE A 4 -7.11 -11.76 -1.19
CA ILE A 4 -7.46 -13.18 -1.31
C ILE A 4 -7.80 -13.84 0.05
N GLY A 5 -7.23 -13.33 1.15
CA GLY A 5 -7.52 -13.80 2.50
C GLY A 5 -8.84 -13.31 3.09
N TYR A 6 -9.56 -12.43 2.39
CA TYR A 6 -10.81 -11.82 2.85
C TYR A 6 -11.92 -12.86 3.08
N SER A 7 -11.93 -13.93 2.30
CA SER A 7 -12.88 -15.05 2.45
C SER A 7 -12.68 -15.87 3.73
N ILE A 8 -11.50 -15.75 4.37
CA ILE A 8 -11.18 -16.46 5.62
C ILE A 8 -11.50 -15.58 6.83
N ASP A 9 -11.02 -14.35 6.82
CA ASP A 9 -11.22 -13.39 7.91
C ASP A 9 -11.11 -11.97 7.36
N GLU A 10 -12.20 -11.21 7.42
CA GLU A 10 -12.26 -9.83 6.96
C GLU A 10 -11.29 -8.91 7.70
N ASP A 11 -11.19 -9.05 9.03
CA ASP A 11 -10.36 -8.18 9.87
C ASP A 11 -8.87 -8.42 9.71
N SER A 12 -8.47 -9.67 9.43
CA SER A 12 -7.08 -10.08 9.29
C SER A 12 -6.77 -10.57 7.86
N HIS A 13 -7.53 -10.14 6.85
CA HIS A 13 -7.40 -10.65 5.49
C HIS A 13 -5.99 -10.42 4.90
N ASN A 14 -5.29 -9.37 5.30
CA ASN A 14 -3.92 -9.11 4.86
C ASN A 14 -2.94 -10.22 5.29
N LYS A 15 -3.05 -10.70 6.51
CA LYS A 15 -2.22 -11.79 7.02
C LYS A 15 -2.61 -13.13 6.39
N TYR A 16 -3.87 -13.38 6.18
CA TYR A 16 -4.36 -14.58 5.49
C TYR A 16 -4.01 -14.58 4.01
N SER A 17 -4.02 -13.42 3.36
CA SER A 17 -3.54 -13.29 1.97
C SER A 17 -2.08 -13.72 1.85
N GLN A 18 -1.22 -13.28 2.76
CA GLN A 18 0.17 -13.70 2.81
C GLN A 18 0.29 -15.22 2.95
N LYS A 19 -0.43 -15.81 3.90
CA LYS A 19 -0.40 -17.26 4.15
C LYS A 19 -0.86 -18.07 2.93
N LEU A 20 -1.93 -17.64 2.27
CA LEU A 20 -2.45 -18.31 1.08
C LEU A 20 -1.47 -18.25 -0.09
N ILE A 21 -0.88 -17.10 -0.34
CA ILE A 21 0.11 -16.93 -1.41
C ILE A 21 1.33 -17.82 -1.17
N LEU A 22 1.84 -17.88 0.06
CA LEU A 22 2.98 -18.72 0.41
C LEU A 22 2.65 -20.21 0.30
N LYS A 23 1.43 -20.61 0.64
CA LYS A 23 0.98 -22.00 0.58
C LYS A 23 0.78 -22.49 -0.85
N GLU A 24 0.06 -21.72 -1.66
CA GLU A 24 -0.33 -22.09 -3.03
C GLU A 24 0.76 -21.78 -4.06
N GLY A 25 1.61 -20.80 -3.78
CA GLY A 25 2.60 -20.31 -4.72
C GLY A 25 2.01 -19.50 -5.86
N LEU A 26 2.87 -18.94 -6.69
CA LEU A 26 2.51 -18.19 -7.90
C LEU A 26 3.33 -18.78 -9.07
N SER A 27 2.63 -19.35 -10.06
CA SER A 27 3.23 -20.12 -11.15
C SER A 27 4.21 -19.34 -12.05
N ASP A 28 3.96 -18.03 -12.22
CA ASP A 28 4.74 -17.18 -13.11
C ASP A 28 5.89 -16.43 -12.40
N PHE A 29 6.10 -16.71 -11.10
CA PHE A 29 7.08 -16.03 -10.27
C PHE A 29 8.02 -17.02 -9.60
N SER A 30 9.26 -16.59 -9.36
CA SER A 30 10.21 -17.37 -8.58
C SER A 30 9.75 -17.48 -7.12
N GLU A 31 10.35 -18.39 -6.36
CA GLU A 31 10.07 -18.55 -4.92
C GLU A 31 10.32 -17.22 -4.18
N LYS A 32 11.45 -16.56 -4.44
CA LYS A 32 11.79 -15.26 -3.83
C LYS A 32 10.80 -14.17 -4.22
N GLU A 33 10.42 -14.09 -5.47
CA GLU A 33 9.41 -13.12 -5.93
C GLU A 33 8.06 -13.38 -5.28
N THR A 34 7.65 -14.64 -5.13
CA THR A 34 6.43 -15.04 -4.43
C THR A 34 6.45 -14.61 -2.96
N GLU A 35 7.59 -14.78 -2.29
CA GLU A 35 7.77 -14.31 -0.90
C GLU A 35 7.64 -12.78 -0.80
N ILE A 36 8.24 -12.04 -1.71
CA ILE A 36 8.15 -10.57 -1.77
C ILE A 36 6.70 -10.14 -2.00
N ILE A 37 6.02 -10.72 -2.98
CA ILE A 37 4.62 -10.42 -3.29
C ILE A 37 3.72 -10.73 -2.09
N SER A 38 3.97 -11.82 -1.37
CA SER A 38 3.22 -12.17 -0.16
C SER A 38 3.35 -11.10 0.92
N CYS A 39 4.54 -10.53 1.10
CA CYS A 39 4.77 -9.42 2.02
C CYS A 39 4.10 -8.13 1.57
N ILE A 40 4.13 -7.80 0.28
CA ILE A 40 3.43 -6.64 -0.27
C ILE A 40 1.93 -6.74 0.05
N CYS A 41 1.34 -7.92 -0.13
CA CYS A 41 -0.07 -8.15 0.20
C CYS A 41 -0.34 -8.05 1.71
N ARG A 42 0.56 -8.54 2.55
CA ARG A 42 0.43 -8.41 4.00
C ARG A 42 0.39 -6.95 4.43
N TYR A 43 1.25 -6.11 3.87
CA TYR A 43 1.42 -4.72 4.31
C TYR A 43 0.53 -3.70 3.60
N HIS A 44 -0.45 -4.15 2.79
CA HIS A 44 -1.41 -3.22 2.19
C HIS A 44 -2.34 -2.57 3.23
N ARG A 45 -2.41 -3.13 4.45
CA ARG A 45 -3.09 -2.54 5.61
C ARG A 45 -2.42 -3.00 6.89
N GLY A 46 -2.82 -2.40 8.01
CA GLY A 46 -2.31 -2.74 9.34
C GLY A 46 -0.96 -2.12 9.64
N ASP A 47 -0.15 -2.80 10.42
CA ASP A 47 1.14 -2.31 10.87
C ASP A 47 2.16 -2.21 9.72
N LEU A 48 3.17 -1.37 9.93
CA LEU A 48 4.33 -1.29 9.04
C LEU A 48 5.20 -2.55 9.15
N PRO A 49 6.01 -2.88 8.12
CA PRO A 49 6.93 -4.01 8.20
C PRO A 49 7.84 -3.94 9.43
N ASP A 50 7.82 -4.98 10.24
CA ASP A 50 8.63 -5.09 11.45
C ASP A 50 9.48 -6.35 11.40
N LYS A 51 10.80 -6.19 11.50
CA LYS A 51 11.77 -7.27 11.54
C LYS A 51 11.59 -8.23 12.72
N LYS A 52 10.96 -7.79 13.81
CA LYS A 52 10.75 -8.61 15.00
C LYS A 52 9.56 -9.56 14.83
N GLU A 53 8.51 -9.12 14.17
CA GLU A 53 7.26 -9.88 14.04
C GLU A 53 7.18 -10.69 12.74
N ASP A 54 7.88 -10.27 11.70
CA ASP A 54 7.87 -10.93 10.40
C ASP A 54 9.24 -11.52 10.07
N LYS A 55 9.39 -12.80 10.32
CA LYS A 55 10.63 -13.53 10.04
C LYS A 55 11.00 -13.53 8.57
N LEU A 56 10.02 -13.60 7.67
CA LEU A 56 10.26 -13.59 6.24
C LEU A 56 10.85 -12.25 5.79
N TYR A 57 10.24 -11.15 6.23
CA TYR A 57 10.73 -9.79 5.96
C TYR A 57 12.13 -9.57 6.57
N LYS A 58 12.37 -10.08 7.77
CA LYS A 58 13.67 -9.98 8.44
C LYS A 58 14.81 -10.54 7.58
N ASP A 59 14.57 -11.67 6.92
CA ASP A 59 15.58 -12.38 6.15
C ASP A 59 15.80 -11.81 4.74
N PHE A 60 14.98 -10.86 4.30
CA PHE A 60 15.18 -10.14 3.05
C PHE A 60 16.44 -9.26 3.11
N ASP A 61 17.11 -9.15 1.97
CA ASP A 61 18.19 -8.16 1.83
C ASP A 61 17.65 -6.72 1.77
N LYS A 62 18.55 -5.76 1.72
CA LYS A 62 18.20 -4.34 1.72
C LYS A 62 17.32 -3.92 0.54
N ASP A 63 17.61 -4.45 -0.66
CA ASP A 63 16.87 -4.14 -1.88
C ASP A 63 15.48 -4.78 -1.87
N GLU A 64 15.38 -6.01 -1.41
CA GLU A 64 14.11 -6.73 -1.24
C GLU A 64 13.20 -6.02 -0.23
N LYS A 65 13.74 -5.60 0.92
CA LYS A 65 13.00 -4.80 1.91
C LYS A 65 12.52 -3.47 1.34
N ARG A 66 13.34 -2.80 0.54
CA ARG A 66 12.96 -1.57 -0.14
C ARG A 66 11.80 -1.79 -1.10
N THR A 67 11.86 -2.85 -1.88
CA THR A 67 10.80 -3.23 -2.82
C THR A 67 9.48 -3.47 -2.09
N VAL A 68 9.49 -4.22 -0.99
CA VAL A 68 8.29 -4.44 -0.17
C VAL A 68 7.70 -3.14 0.33
N LYS A 69 8.53 -2.24 0.86
CA LYS A 69 8.06 -0.95 1.38
C LYS A 69 7.47 -0.06 0.29
N ARG A 70 8.12 0.01 -0.87
CA ARG A 70 7.71 0.88 -1.98
C ARG A 70 6.44 0.37 -2.65
N LEU A 71 6.43 -0.88 -3.06
CA LEU A 71 5.25 -1.47 -3.71
C LEU A 71 4.10 -1.65 -2.73
N GLY A 72 4.39 -2.04 -1.50
CA GLY A 72 3.40 -2.08 -0.42
C GLY A 72 2.80 -0.71 -0.13
N GLY A 73 3.63 0.33 -0.14
CA GLY A 73 3.19 1.72 0.03
C GLY A 73 2.26 2.20 -1.08
N ILE A 74 2.58 1.88 -2.32
CA ILE A 74 1.73 2.20 -3.49
C ILE A 74 0.40 1.46 -3.37
N LEU A 75 0.43 0.15 -3.12
CA LEU A 75 -0.78 -0.66 -2.99
C LEU A 75 -1.67 -0.18 -1.84
N ARG A 76 -1.08 0.21 -0.73
CA ARG A 76 -1.79 0.70 0.45
C ARG A 76 -2.56 1.99 0.16
N ILE A 77 -1.96 2.93 -0.57
CA ILE A 77 -2.66 4.15 -1.01
C ILE A 77 -3.77 3.79 -1.99
N ALA A 78 -3.48 2.97 -2.99
CA ALA A 78 -4.46 2.56 -3.99
C ALA A 78 -5.67 1.86 -3.35
N ASP A 79 -5.43 0.93 -2.43
CA ASP A 79 -6.48 0.24 -1.66
C ASP A 79 -7.33 1.24 -0.86
N GLY A 80 -6.68 2.24 -0.24
CA GLY A 80 -7.37 3.29 0.50
C GLY A 80 -8.19 4.23 -0.37
N LEU A 81 -7.86 4.38 -1.65
CA LEU A 81 -8.62 5.17 -2.60
C LEU A 81 -9.83 4.41 -3.17
N GLU A 82 -9.86 3.10 -3.05
CA GLU A 82 -10.99 2.24 -3.38
C GLU A 82 -12.00 2.23 -2.22
N ASP A 83 -12.59 3.39 -1.94
CA ASP A 83 -13.52 3.61 -0.85
C ASP A 83 -14.80 4.23 -1.41
N ASP A 84 -15.95 3.71 -1.02
CA ASP A 84 -17.26 4.20 -1.46
C ASP A 84 -17.48 5.69 -1.13
N GLU A 85 -16.89 6.18 -0.03
CA GLU A 85 -16.95 7.60 0.35
C GLU A 85 -16.16 8.51 -0.60
N ILE A 86 -15.12 7.96 -1.28
CA ILE A 86 -14.35 8.70 -2.28
C ILE A 86 -15.07 8.72 -3.63
N GLY A 87 -15.78 7.64 -3.95
CA GLY A 87 -16.51 7.51 -5.19
C GLY A 87 -15.61 7.38 -6.41
N GLU A 88 -16.04 7.92 -7.53
CA GLU A 88 -15.34 7.76 -8.81
C GLU A 88 -14.15 8.72 -8.95
N ILE A 89 -12.95 8.15 -9.03
CA ILE A 89 -11.72 8.89 -9.33
C ILE A 89 -11.59 9.05 -10.84
N LYS A 90 -11.41 10.28 -11.29
CA LYS A 90 -11.30 10.62 -12.71
C LYS A 90 -9.86 10.77 -13.20
N ASP A 91 -8.97 11.23 -12.32
CA ASP A 91 -7.56 11.43 -12.67
C ASP A 91 -6.71 11.49 -11.39
N ILE A 92 -5.44 11.15 -11.53
CA ILE A 92 -4.45 11.26 -10.46
C ILE A 92 -3.20 11.91 -11.04
N LYS A 93 -2.71 12.94 -10.37
CA LYS A 93 -1.44 13.61 -10.73
C LYS A 93 -0.48 13.53 -9.56
N ILE A 94 0.77 13.24 -9.85
CA ILE A 94 1.82 13.12 -8.85
C ILE A 94 2.94 14.10 -9.19
N ASP A 95 3.27 14.96 -8.23
CA ASP A 95 4.38 15.90 -8.31
C ASP A 95 5.34 15.66 -7.16
N TYR A 96 6.63 15.54 -7.48
CA TYR A 96 7.68 15.34 -6.49
C TYR A 96 8.60 16.56 -6.43
N ASN A 97 8.74 17.13 -5.23
CA ASN A 97 9.68 18.21 -4.97
C ASN A 97 10.93 17.66 -4.27
N GLU A 98 12.05 17.64 -4.99
CA GLU A 98 13.33 17.14 -4.47
C GLU A 98 13.91 18.00 -3.35
N GLU A 99 13.68 19.32 -3.37
CA GLU A 99 14.23 20.24 -2.37
C GLU A 99 13.61 20.04 -0.99
N ASP A 100 12.29 19.83 -0.96
CA ASP A 100 11.51 19.67 0.27
C ASP A 100 11.22 18.20 0.62
N TYR A 101 11.57 17.27 -0.24
CA TYR A 101 11.23 15.85 -0.11
C TYR A 101 9.72 15.62 0.06
N ILE A 102 8.92 16.34 -0.70
CA ILE A 102 7.45 16.24 -0.68
C ILE A 102 6.95 15.61 -1.97
N THR A 103 6.09 14.61 -1.83
CA THR A 103 5.31 14.03 -2.92
C THR A 103 3.87 14.46 -2.78
N GLU A 104 3.41 15.29 -3.69
CA GLU A 104 2.01 15.70 -3.75
C GLU A 104 1.25 14.76 -4.69
N ILE A 105 0.18 14.13 -4.18
CA ILE A 105 -0.72 13.29 -4.96
C ILE A 105 -2.07 14.01 -5.02
N SER A 106 -2.40 14.54 -6.18
CA SER A 106 -3.69 15.19 -6.44
C SER A 106 -4.67 14.19 -7.04
N ILE A 107 -5.77 13.97 -6.36
CA ILE A 107 -6.80 13.00 -6.72
C ILE A 107 -8.03 13.79 -7.17
N TYR A 108 -8.40 13.62 -8.44
CA TYR A 108 -9.52 14.34 -9.04
C TYR A 108 -10.76 13.48 -9.04
N THR A 109 -11.80 13.98 -8.39
CA THR A 109 -13.08 13.28 -8.22
C THR A 109 -14.21 14.05 -8.85
N LYS A 110 -15.31 13.37 -9.11
CA LYS A 110 -16.52 14.01 -9.66
C LYS A 110 -17.19 14.89 -8.62
N GLU A 111 -17.28 14.42 -7.39
CA GLU A 111 -17.87 15.13 -6.28
C GLU A 111 -16.81 15.70 -5.34
N GLU A 112 -17.19 16.70 -4.54
CA GLU A 112 -16.32 17.24 -3.51
C GLU A 112 -16.20 16.24 -2.35
N ILE A 113 -14.96 15.96 -1.91
CA ILE A 113 -14.69 14.96 -0.89
C ILE A 113 -13.83 15.55 0.22
N THR A 114 -14.22 15.29 1.46
CA THR A 114 -13.43 15.61 2.65
C THR A 114 -13.10 14.29 3.37
N PRO A 115 -11.99 13.64 3.05
CA PRO A 115 -11.66 12.36 3.64
C PRO A 115 -11.24 12.49 5.11
N ASP A 116 -11.39 11.39 5.85
CA ASP A 116 -10.96 11.32 7.24
C ASP A 116 -9.42 11.37 7.33
N ILE A 117 -8.92 12.34 8.11
CA ILE A 117 -7.48 12.58 8.28
C ILE A 117 -6.76 11.34 8.86
N LYS A 118 -7.37 10.62 9.79
CA LYS A 118 -6.78 9.41 10.38
C LYS A 118 -6.57 8.32 9.35
N THR A 119 -7.53 8.13 8.47
CA THR A 119 -7.46 7.17 7.37
C THR A 119 -6.34 7.55 6.40
N ILE A 120 -6.24 8.83 6.02
CA ILE A 120 -5.18 9.33 5.14
C ILE A 120 -3.80 9.04 5.72
N ILE A 121 -3.58 9.37 6.98
CA ILE A 121 -2.28 9.14 7.67
C ILE A 121 -1.89 7.66 7.64
N ARG A 122 -2.84 6.77 7.89
CA ARG A 122 -2.60 5.33 7.85
C ARG A 122 -2.29 4.81 6.45
N LYS A 123 -2.90 5.39 5.43
CA LYS A 123 -2.75 4.92 4.04
C LYS A 123 -1.47 5.41 3.37
N LYS A 124 -0.93 6.53 3.77
CA LYS A 124 0.30 7.10 3.18
C LYS A 124 1.59 6.74 3.90
N ASN A 125 1.54 6.26 5.14
CA ASN A 125 2.71 6.10 5.99
C ASN A 125 3.77 5.14 5.43
N LEU A 126 3.38 4.04 4.83
CA LEU A 126 4.30 3.08 4.25
C LEU A 126 4.99 3.62 2.98
N PHE A 127 4.26 4.37 2.16
CA PHE A 127 4.81 5.06 1.00
C PHE A 127 5.90 6.07 1.44
N GLU A 128 5.60 6.89 2.45
CA GLU A 128 6.55 7.84 3.03
C GLU A 128 7.80 7.14 3.52
N TYR A 129 7.64 6.01 4.19
CA TYR A 129 8.76 5.22 4.68
C TYR A 129 9.59 4.61 3.55
N GLY A 130 8.96 4.04 2.54
CA GLY A 130 9.61 3.38 1.42
C GLY A 130 10.34 4.32 0.47
N PHE A 131 9.78 5.48 0.20
CA PHE A 131 10.32 6.47 -0.72
C PHE A 131 11.07 7.63 -0.04
N ARG A 132 11.08 7.66 1.29
CA ARG A 132 11.71 8.72 2.09
C ARG A 132 11.22 10.11 1.68
N THR A 133 9.92 10.25 1.63
CA THR A 133 9.22 11.48 1.25
C THR A 133 8.07 11.75 2.20
N GLN A 134 7.65 12.99 2.31
CA GLN A 134 6.38 13.33 2.93
C GLN A 134 5.29 13.34 1.85
N VAL A 135 4.20 12.64 2.05
CA VAL A 135 3.10 12.58 1.11
C VAL A 135 2.00 13.56 1.51
N VAL A 136 1.58 14.38 0.56
CA VAL A 136 0.42 15.27 0.68
C VAL A 136 -0.65 14.78 -0.29
N LEU A 137 -1.76 14.28 0.23
CA LEU A 137 -2.91 13.87 -0.57
C LEU A 137 -3.88 15.04 -0.69
N LYS A 138 -4.17 15.47 -1.91
CA LYS A 138 -5.13 16.54 -2.20
C LYS A 138 -6.29 16.00 -3.01
N PHE A 139 -7.48 16.14 -2.47
CA PHE A 139 -8.71 15.79 -3.19
C PHE A 139 -9.26 17.04 -3.87
N ARG A 140 -9.47 16.94 -5.17
CA ARG A 140 -9.93 18.05 -6.00
C ARG A 140 -11.14 17.63 -6.81
N LYS A 141 -12.19 18.46 -6.77
CA LYS A 141 -13.33 18.26 -7.65
C LYS A 141 -12.95 18.68 -9.08
N LEU A 142 -13.27 17.83 -10.06
CA LEU A 142 -13.18 18.18 -11.47
C LEU A 142 -14.22 19.25 -11.80
N LYS A 143 -13.79 20.26 -12.51
CA LYS A 143 -14.69 21.32 -13.02
C LYS A 143 -15.44 20.86 -14.26
#